data_92326a3dd7b764301697e2147843f644
#
_entry.id   92326a3dd7b764301697e2147843f644
#
_cell.length_a   1.000
_cell.length_b   1.000
_cell.length_c   1.000
_cell.angle_alpha   90.00
_cell.angle_beta   90.00
_cell.angle_gamma   90.00
#
_symmetry.space_group_name_H-M   'P 1'
#
loop_
_entity.id
_entity.type
_entity.pdbx_description
1 polymer ?
#
loop_
_entity_poly.entity_id
_entity_poly.type
_entity_poly.pdbx_seq_one_letter_code
_entity_poly.pdbx_strand_id
1 'polypeptide(L)'
;RLGEYKYTMNEGLNFKAPFIDSVYKMQIRDRSYNSDVEVSSKDMQTIKISSSLVYSLDSQKVGDIYRRYGNNIESTIIKPTVAEVINATIAQYPIEEFVSKRDEISKRIMGTIQTRLSDIGIDIKSFLITNHDFSDDYNKAIEQKKIAEQAAITAEYNKQKAQLDSEANKYRNEGLSKYVLMEKFLDKWDGHMPKVLTGNDGNMSMILNTEDTK
;
A
#
# COMPACT_ATOMS: atom_id res chain seq x y z
N ARG A 1 44.71 12.66 -25.78
CA ARG A 1 46.01 12.54 -26.46
C ARG A 1 47.05 12.16 -25.45
N LEU A 2 47.70 11.00 -25.63
CA LEU A 2 48.65 10.48 -24.65
C LEU A 2 48.15 10.42 -23.21
N GLY A 3 46.87 10.06 -23.03
CA GLY A 3 46.21 9.96 -21.72
C GLY A 3 45.58 11.28 -21.20
N GLU A 4 45.84 12.42 -21.86
CA GLU A 4 45.26 13.70 -21.49
C GLU A 4 44.00 14.00 -22.31
N TYR A 5 42.92 14.48 -21.66
CA TYR A 5 41.75 15.02 -22.34
C TYR A 5 42.11 16.32 -23.05
N LYS A 6 41.76 16.43 -24.34
CA LYS A 6 42.12 17.59 -25.13
C LYS A 6 40.91 18.43 -25.54
N TYR A 7 39.90 17.80 -26.15
CA TYR A 7 38.67 18.50 -26.58
C TYR A 7 37.55 17.49 -26.86
N THR A 8 36.34 18.00 -26.89
CA THR A 8 35.13 17.25 -27.30
C THR A 8 34.92 17.43 -28.79
N MET A 9 34.68 16.35 -29.52
CA MET A 9 34.34 16.35 -30.92
C MET A 9 32.81 16.38 -31.06
N ASN A 10 32.27 17.22 -31.90
CA ASN A 10 30.86 17.24 -32.24
C ASN A 10 30.49 16.13 -33.22
N GLU A 11 29.20 15.89 -33.41
CA GLU A 11 28.70 14.95 -34.41
C GLU A 11 29.21 15.34 -35.82
N GLY A 12 29.62 14.32 -36.59
CA GLY A 12 30.10 14.52 -37.95
C GLY A 12 31.47 13.90 -38.23
N LEU A 13 32.08 14.32 -39.32
CA LEU A 13 33.39 13.85 -39.74
C LEU A 13 34.49 14.53 -38.93
N ASN A 14 35.21 13.76 -38.13
CA ASN A 14 36.28 14.24 -37.30
C ASN A 14 37.58 13.51 -37.63
N PHE A 15 38.70 14.20 -37.69
CA PHE A 15 40.01 13.66 -37.93
C PHE A 15 40.75 13.42 -36.60
N LYS A 16 41.32 12.23 -36.46
CA LYS A 16 42.20 11.91 -35.32
C LYS A 16 43.60 11.53 -35.81
N ALA A 17 44.62 11.83 -35.04
CA ALA A 17 45.99 11.39 -35.35
C ALA A 17 46.08 9.89 -34.98
N PRO A 18 46.39 9.01 -35.96
CA PRO A 18 46.60 7.59 -35.67
C PRO A 18 47.75 7.43 -34.68
N PHE A 19 47.64 6.45 -33.77
CA PHE A 19 48.58 6.10 -32.71
C PHE A 19 48.70 7.06 -31.53
N ILE A 20 48.26 8.32 -31.66
CA ILE A 20 48.41 9.36 -30.62
C ILE A 20 47.10 9.69 -29.96
N ASP A 21 45.97 9.64 -30.71
CA ASP A 21 44.66 10.02 -30.23
C ASP A 21 43.79 8.83 -29.94
N SER A 22 43.31 8.73 -28.71
CA SER A 22 42.25 7.79 -28.29
C SER A 22 40.92 8.54 -28.26
N VAL A 23 39.89 8.01 -28.91
CA VAL A 23 38.54 8.59 -28.95
C VAL A 23 37.60 7.71 -28.12
N TYR A 24 36.92 8.33 -27.17
CA TYR A 24 35.87 7.68 -26.38
C TYR A 24 34.53 8.27 -26.77
N LYS A 25 33.55 7.39 -27.04
CA LYS A 25 32.18 7.77 -27.36
C LYS A 25 31.36 7.82 -26.08
N MET A 26 30.74 8.94 -25.78
CA MET A 26 29.76 9.07 -24.71
C MET A 26 28.38 9.28 -25.30
N GLN A 27 27.41 8.56 -24.78
CA GLN A 27 26.01 8.71 -25.20
C GLN A 27 25.39 9.86 -24.40
N ILE A 28 24.89 10.86 -25.11
CA ILE A 28 24.21 12.04 -24.52
C ILE A 28 22.68 11.89 -24.50
N ARG A 29 22.16 10.85 -25.19
CA ARG A 29 20.72 10.57 -25.27
C ARG A 29 20.18 10.09 -23.91
N ASP A 30 18.87 10.12 -23.78
CA ASP A 30 18.19 9.59 -22.60
C ASP A 30 18.56 8.12 -22.37
N ARG A 31 18.93 7.82 -21.13
CA ARG A 31 19.31 6.49 -20.66
C ARG A 31 18.55 6.17 -19.38
N SER A 32 18.22 4.91 -19.19
CA SER A 32 17.64 4.45 -17.94
C SER A 32 18.68 3.74 -17.08
N TYR A 33 18.71 4.09 -15.80
CA TYR A 33 19.46 3.41 -14.76
C TYR A 33 18.47 2.77 -13.80
N ASN A 34 18.53 1.44 -13.68
CA ASN A 34 17.70 0.69 -12.74
C ASN A 34 18.54 0.37 -11.50
N SER A 35 17.95 0.52 -10.34
CA SER A 35 18.64 0.26 -9.09
C SER A 35 17.71 -0.45 -8.10
N ASP A 36 18.29 -1.43 -7.41
CA ASP A 36 17.68 -2.12 -6.28
C ASP A 36 18.47 -1.73 -5.05
N VAL A 37 17.79 -1.12 -4.09
CA VAL A 37 18.41 -0.61 -2.85
C VAL A 37 17.63 -1.14 -1.67
N GLU A 38 18.34 -1.65 -0.68
CA GLU A 38 17.79 -2.00 0.63
C GLU A 38 17.97 -0.82 1.58
N VAL A 39 16.86 -0.33 2.15
CA VAL A 39 16.83 0.88 2.97
C VAL A 39 16.06 0.61 4.26
N SER A 40 16.33 1.42 5.28
CA SER A 40 15.59 1.39 6.54
C SER A 40 14.65 2.61 6.62
N SER A 41 13.40 2.36 6.99
CA SER A 41 12.43 3.40 7.31
C SER A 41 12.71 4.07 8.65
N LYS A 42 11.96 5.12 9.00
CA LYS A 42 12.05 5.83 10.28
C LYS A 42 11.83 4.92 11.49
N ASP A 43 10.96 3.93 11.35
CA ASP A 43 10.62 2.90 12.33
C ASP A 43 11.53 1.67 12.27
N MET A 44 12.72 1.82 11.63
CA MET A 44 13.76 0.78 11.50
C MET A 44 13.29 -0.50 10.78
N GLN A 45 12.27 -0.39 9.95
CA GLN A 45 11.85 -1.52 9.11
C GLN A 45 12.63 -1.54 7.81
N THR A 46 13.07 -2.71 7.40
CA THR A 46 13.82 -2.89 6.14
C THR A 46 12.85 -2.96 4.97
N ILE A 47 13.14 -2.16 3.92
CA ILE A 47 12.40 -2.09 2.68
C ILE A 47 13.37 -2.30 1.52
N LYS A 48 13.05 -3.21 0.59
CA LYS A 48 13.74 -3.33 -0.70
C LYS A 48 13.00 -2.49 -1.71
N ILE A 49 13.69 -1.53 -2.33
CA ILE A 49 13.12 -0.59 -3.29
C ILE A 49 13.79 -0.79 -4.63
N SER A 50 13.00 -1.12 -5.65
CA SER A 50 13.42 -1.09 -7.04
C SER A 50 13.02 0.25 -7.64
N SER A 51 13.96 0.91 -8.31
CA SER A 51 13.71 2.21 -8.95
C SER A 51 14.33 2.30 -10.32
N SER A 52 13.74 3.16 -11.16
CA SER A 52 14.23 3.47 -12.49
C SER A 52 14.42 4.99 -12.62
N LEU A 53 15.63 5.39 -12.96
CA LEU A 53 16.01 6.78 -13.19
C LEU A 53 16.30 6.98 -14.69
N VAL A 54 15.61 7.90 -15.33
CA VAL A 54 15.93 8.32 -16.71
C VAL A 54 16.70 9.62 -16.65
N TYR A 55 17.86 9.64 -17.31
CA TYR A 55 18.76 10.78 -17.33
C TYR A 55 19.40 10.98 -18.70
N SER A 56 19.87 12.18 -18.98
CA SER A 56 20.67 12.53 -20.15
C SER A 56 21.91 13.32 -19.73
N LEU A 57 22.90 13.37 -20.59
CA LEU A 57 24.12 14.15 -20.36
C LEU A 57 24.05 15.45 -21.18
N ASP A 58 24.42 16.57 -20.55
CA ASP A 58 24.55 17.83 -21.23
C ASP A 58 25.75 17.76 -22.20
N SER A 59 25.46 17.94 -23.49
CA SER A 59 26.47 17.91 -24.57
C SER A 59 27.62 18.90 -24.36
N GLN A 60 27.35 20.05 -23.72
CA GLN A 60 28.36 21.07 -23.47
C GLN A 60 29.29 20.68 -22.30
N LYS A 61 28.81 19.89 -21.33
CA LYS A 61 29.54 19.48 -20.15
C LYS A 61 30.16 18.08 -20.24
N VAL A 62 29.88 17.32 -21.32
CA VAL A 62 30.38 15.95 -21.52
C VAL A 62 31.88 15.80 -21.33
N GLY A 63 32.65 16.78 -21.80
CA GLY A 63 34.09 16.77 -21.63
C GLY A 63 34.56 16.86 -20.17
N ASP A 64 33.90 17.71 -19.38
CA ASP A 64 34.20 17.87 -17.96
C ASP A 64 33.73 16.65 -17.16
N ILE A 65 32.58 16.09 -17.53
CA ILE A 65 32.06 14.84 -16.95
C ILE A 65 33.10 13.70 -17.17
N TYR A 66 33.59 13.57 -18.41
CA TYR A 66 34.58 12.55 -18.72
C TYR A 66 35.89 12.74 -17.94
N ARG A 67 36.36 13.97 -17.81
CA ARG A 67 37.58 14.27 -17.04
C ARG A 67 37.48 13.91 -15.58
N ARG A 68 36.31 14.14 -14.97
CA ARG A 68 36.09 13.89 -13.52
C ARG A 68 35.72 12.46 -13.20
N TYR A 69 34.88 11.85 -14.02
CA TYR A 69 34.24 10.55 -13.69
C TYR A 69 34.58 9.42 -14.67
N GLY A 70 35.29 9.74 -15.78
CA GLY A 70 35.62 8.75 -16.80
C GLY A 70 34.40 8.33 -17.61
N ASN A 71 34.46 7.10 -18.13
CA ASN A 71 33.39 6.54 -18.96
C ASN A 71 32.29 5.84 -18.14
N ASN A 72 32.52 5.56 -16.84
CA ASN A 72 31.63 4.80 -15.97
C ASN A 72 30.83 5.71 -15.03
N ILE A 73 30.10 6.68 -15.58
CA ILE A 73 29.32 7.66 -14.82
C ILE A 73 28.27 6.99 -13.93
N GLU A 74 27.65 5.91 -14.43
CA GLU A 74 26.60 5.18 -13.68
C GLU A 74 27.14 4.62 -12.37
N SER A 75 28.26 3.92 -12.42
CA SER A 75 28.85 3.31 -11.21
C SER A 75 29.55 4.32 -10.32
N THR A 76 30.11 5.39 -10.91
CA THR A 76 30.95 6.34 -10.18
C THR A 76 30.14 7.40 -9.46
N ILE A 77 29.05 7.90 -10.05
CA ILE A 77 28.27 9.00 -9.46
C ILE A 77 26.78 8.74 -9.38
N ILE A 78 26.14 8.17 -10.41
CA ILE A 78 24.69 8.00 -10.41
C ILE A 78 24.26 6.99 -9.33
N LYS A 79 24.86 5.80 -9.34
CA LYS A 79 24.54 4.74 -8.37
C LYS A 79 24.67 5.18 -6.93
N PRO A 80 25.81 5.72 -6.47
CA PRO A 80 25.95 6.16 -5.08
C PRO A 80 25.03 7.33 -4.72
N THR A 81 24.82 8.30 -5.63
CA THR A 81 23.94 9.42 -5.39
C THR A 81 22.48 8.97 -5.26
N VAL A 82 22.00 8.11 -6.15
CA VAL A 82 20.63 7.57 -6.11
C VAL A 82 20.43 6.78 -4.81
N ALA A 83 21.34 5.88 -4.46
CA ALA A 83 21.26 5.09 -3.24
C ALA A 83 21.24 5.97 -1.98
N GLU A 84 22.12 6.96 -1.91
CA GLU A 84 22.19 7.90 -0.77
C GLU A 84 20.89 8.70 -0.62
N VAL A 85 20.37 9.26 -1.73
CA VAL A 85 19.15 10.09 -1.69
C VAL A 85 17.93 9.26 -1.33
N ILE A 86 17.81 8.04 -1.86
CA ILE A 86 16.74 7.12 -1.49
C ILE A 86 16.80 6.83 0.02
N ASN A 87 17.97 6.40 0.52
CA ASN A 87 18.16 6.11 1.94
C ASN A 87 17.82 7.31 2.83
N ALA A 88 18.37 8.49 2.53
CA ALA A 88 18.17 9.69 3.31
C ALA A 88 16.70 10.17 3.30
N THR A 89 15.99 9.95 2.21
CA THR A 89 14.59 10.35 2.10
C THR A 89 13.69 9.36 2.83
N ILE A 90 13.85 8.06 2.58
CA ILE A 90 13.00 7.02 3.17
C ILE A 90 13.15 6.96 4.70
N ALA A 91 14.36 7.19 5.23
CA ALA A 91 14.60 7.23 6.67
C ALA A 91 13.80 8.33 7.43
N GLN A 92 13.18 9.26 6.72
CA GLN A 92 12.33 10.30 7.32
C GLN A 92 10.87 9.86 7.49
N TYR A 93 10.45 8.81 6.81
CA TYR A 93 9.06 8.33 6.77
C TYR A 93 8.91 6.98 7.46
N PRO A 94 7.88 6.80 8.30
CA PRO A 94 7.49 5.47 8.74
C PRO A 94 6.94 4.67 7.54
N ILE A 95 6.98 3.36 7.65
CA ILE A 95 6.63 2.46 6.54
C ILE A 95 5.16 2.65 6.05
N GLU A 96 4.23 2.93 6.97
CA GLU A 96 2.82 3.16 6.64
C GLU A 96 2.65 4.45 5.79
N GLU A 97 3.43 5.49 6.10
CA GLU A 97 3.42 6.74 5.32
C GLU A 97 4.10 6.58 3.96
N PHE A 98 5.12 5.73 3.86
CA PHE A 98 5.78 5.44 2.59
C PHE A 98 4.79 4.90 1.56
N VAL A 99 3.90 3.99 1.96
CA VAL A 99 2.89 3.43 1.06
C VAL A 99 1.87 4.48 0.63
N SER A 100 1.38 5.29 1.57
CA SER A 100 0.33 6.28 1.31
C SER A 100 0.81 7.53 0.57
N LYS A 101 2.10 7.93 0.76
CA LYS A 101 2.71 9.14 0.19
C LYS A 101 3.75 8.84 -0.89
N ARG A 102 3.69 7.67 -1.52
CA ARG A 102 4.69 7.20 -2.49
C ARG A 102 5.01 8.21 -3.57
N ASP A 103 3.98 8.86 -4.14
CA ASP A 103 4.16 9.83 -5.23
C ASP A 103 4.88 11.11 -4.76
N GLU A 104 4.58 11.57 -3.55
CA GLU A 104 5.25 12.73 -2.93
C GLU A 104 6.72 12.41 -2.66
N ILE A 105 6.99 11.23 -2.09
CA ILE A 105 8.34 10.76 -1.80
C ILE A 105 9.14 10.62 -3.10
N SER A 106 8.56 10.04 -4.15
CA SER A 106 9.19 9.90 -5.46
C SER A 106 9.57 11.26 -6.06
N LYS A 107 8.69 12.25 -6.00
CA LYS A 107 8.96 13.62 -6.44
C LYS A 107 10.07 14.28 -5.63
N ARG A 108 10.09 14.08 -4.32
CA ARG A 108 11.13 14.61 -3.43
C ARG A 108 12.50 14.01 -3.73
N ILE A 109 12.56 12.68 -3.93
CA ILE A 109 13.77 11.98 -4.35
C ILE A 109 14.27 12.54 -5.69
N MET A 110 13.39 12.62 -6.69
CA MET A 110 13.72 13.18 -8.01
C MET A 110 14.31 14.58 -7.91
N GLY A 111 13.65 15.50 -7.19
CA GLY A 111 14.12 16.88 -7.03
C GLY A 111 15.48 16.94 -6.34
N THR A 112 15.73 16.10 -5.34
CA THR A 112 17.02 16.06 -4.64
C THR A 112 18.13 15.51 -5.55
N ILE A 113 17.86 14.44 -6.31
CA ILE A 113 18.82 13.89 -7.27
C ILE A 113 19.12 14.92 -8.35
N GLN A 114 18.10 15.59 -8.90
CA GLN A 114 18.27 16.62 -9.92
C GLN A 114 19.14 17.77 -9.41
N THR A 115 18.91 18.28 -8.22
CA THR A 115 19.73 19.35 -7.63
C THR A 115 21.18 18.95 -7.51
N ARG A 116 21.47 17.71 -7.11
CA ARG A 116 22.86 17.23 -6.94
C ARG A 116 23.58 16.96 -8.25
N LEU A 117 22.87 16.52 -9.28
CA LEU A 117 23.48 16.07 -10.54
C LEU A 117 23.46 17.13 -11.65
N SER A 118 22.56 18.12 -11.58
CA SER A 118 22.47 19.19 -12.59
C SER A 118 23.74 20.04 -12.68
N ASP A 119 24.38 20.31 -11.55
CA ASP A 119 25.63 21.08 -11.51
C ASP A 119 26.75 20.40 -12.27
N ILE A 120 26.72 19.07 -12.29
CA ILE A 120 27.71 18.23 -12.98
C ILE A 120 27.42 18.15 -14.48
N GLY A 121 26.17 18.42 -14.90
CA GLY A 121 25.72 18.31 -16.30
C GLY A 121 24.98 17.00 -16.58
N ILE A 122 24.40 16.38 -15.55
CA ILE A 122 23.52 15.22 -15.68
C ILE A 122 22.10 15.73 -15.43
N ASP A 123 21.25 15.64 -16.45
CA ASP A 123 19.87 16.11 -16.42
C ASP A 123 18.92 14.95 -16.18
N ILE A 124 18.11 15.04 -15.14
CA ILE A 124 17.18 14.00 -14.74
C ILE A 124 15.82 14.26 -15.41
N LYS A 125 15.35 13.29 -16.18
CA LYS A 125 14.07 13.36 -16.89
C LYS A 125 12.93 12.77 -16.07
N SER A 126 13.16 11.64 -15.42
CA SER A 126 12.17 11.00 -14.54
C SER A 126 12.82 10.10 -13.51
N PHE A 127 12.13 9.93 -12.38
CA PHE A 127 12.45 8.95 -11.35
C PHE A 127 11.17 8.25 -10.95
N LEU A 128 11.19 6.91 -10.98
CA LEU A 128 10.04 6.07 -10.66
C LEU A 128 10.48 4.98 -9.67
N ILE A 129 9.69 4.79 -8.62
CA ILE A 129 9.79 3.61 -7.78
C ILE A 129 8.94 2.52 -8.46
N THR A 130 9.60 1.49 -8.99
CA THR A 130 8.94 0.42 -9.76
C THR A 130 8.36 -0.67 -8.88
N ASN A 131 9.10 -1.05 -7.83
CA ASN A 131 8.64 -2.04 -6.85
C ASN A 131 9.14 -1.69 -5.46
N HIS A 132 8.45 -2.25 -4.44
CA HIS A 132 8.89 -2.22 -3.06
C HIS A 132 8.44 -3.50 -2.36
N ASP A 133 9.34 -4.11 -1.62
CA ASP A 133 9.10 -5.32 -0.84
C ASP A 133 9.47 -5.05 0.62
N PHE A 134 8.59 -5.45 1.52
CA PHE A 134 8.81 -5.35 2.96
C PHE A 134 9.38 -6.66 3.49
N SER A 135 9.99 -6.61 4.67
CA SER A 135 10.47 -7.82 5.34
C SER A 135 9.32 -8.79 5.64
N ASP A 136 9.60 -10.10 5.61
CA ASP A 136 8.61 -11.14 5.91
C ASP A 136 7.99 -10.98 7.30
N ASP A 137 8.79 -10.54 8.27
CA ASP A 137 8.33 -10.32 9.64
C ASP A 137 7.35 -9.14 9.74
N TYR A 138 7.61 -8.07 8.98
CA TYR A 138 6.68 -6.94 8.87
C TYR A 138 5.37 -7.36 8.19
N ASN A 139 5.45 -8.10 7.09
CA ASN A 139 4.27 -8.59 6.37
C ASN A 139 3.38 -9.46 7.28
N LYS A 140 3.98 -10.38 8.06
CA LYS A 140 3.25 -11.20 9.04
C LYS A 140 2.61 -10.35 10.14
N ALA A 141 3.32 -9.36 10.66
CA ALA A 141 2.80 -8.47 11.70
C ALA A 141 1.59 -7.64 11.20
N ILE A 142 1.66 -7.12 9.98
CA ILE A 142 0.53 -6.41 9.35
C ILE A 142 -0.65 -7.33 9.07
N GLU A 143 -0.41 -8.55 8.62
CA GLU A 143 -1.46 -9.55 8.43
C GLU A 143 -2.19 -9.85 9.74
N GLN A 144 -1.44 -10.11 10.81
CA GLN A 144 -2.02 -10.33 12.15
C GLN A 144 -2.80 -9.11 12.65
N LYS A 145 -2.27 -7.89 12.46
CA LYS A 145 -2.97 -6.64 12.81
C LYS A 145 -4.29 -6.54 12.06
N LYS A 146 -4.30 -6.79 10.75
CA LYS A 146 -5.52 -6.75 9.93
C LYS A 146 -6.54 -7.80 10.35
N ILE A 147 -6.10 -9.02 10.67
CA ILE A 147 -6.98 -10.08 11.18
C ILE A 147 -7.63 -9.65 12.50
N ALA A 148 -6.84 -9.08 13.42
CA ALA A 148 -7.34 -8.60 14.69
C ALA A 148 -8.34 -7.43 14.54
N GLU A 149 -8.05 -6.47 13.66
CA GLU A 149 -8.94 -5.36 13.32
C GLU A 149 -10.26 -5.86 12.72
N GLN A 150 -10.21 -6.80 11.78
CA GLN A 150 -11.40 -7.40 11.19
C GLN A 150 -12.22 -8.18 12.23
N ALA A 151 -11.57 -8.89 13.12
CA ALA A 151 -12.24 -9.60 14.22
C ALA A 151 -12.95 -8.60 15.17
N ALA A 152 -12.32 -7.49 15.50
CA ALA A 152 -12.92 -6.43 16.33
C ALA A 152 -14.14 -5.78 15.65
N ILE A 153 -14.03 -5.46 14.37
CA ILE A 153 -15.14 -4.92 13.56
C ILE A 153 -16.29 -5.93 13.51
N THR A 154 -15.98 -7.20 13.27
CA THR A 154 -16.99 -8.27 13.22
C THR A 154 -17.69 -8.44 14.57
N ALA A 155 -16.94 -8.38 15.67
CA ALA A 155 -17.52 -8.44 17.02
C ALA A 155 -18.47 -7.27 17.30
N GLU A 156 -18.11 -6.05 16.88
CA GLU A 156 -18.97 -4.86 17.03
C GLU A 156 -20.26 -5.00 16.18
N TYR A 157 -20.15 -5.45 14.93
CA TYR A 157 -21.33 -5.76 14.11
C TYR A 157 -22.24 -6.81 14.73
N ASN A 158 -21.67 -7.89 15.28
CA ASN A 158 -22.44 -8.93 15.95
C ASN A 158 -23.13 -8.40 17.22
N LYS A 159 -22.48 -7.53 17.99
CA LYS A 159 -23.05 -6.86 19.14
C LYS A 159 -24.23 -5.95 18.74
N GLN A 160 -24.06 -5.11 17.72
CA GLN A 160 -25.12 -4.26 17.18
C GLN A 160 -26.30 -5.09 16.67
N LYS A 161 -26.01 -6.16 15.92
CA LYS A 161 -27.05 -7.09 15.44
C LYS A 161 -27.81 -7.72 16.60
N ALA A 162 -27.13 -8.22 17.63
CA ALA A 162 -27.78 -8.80 18.81
C ALA A 162 -28.64 -7.77 19.57
N GLN A 163 -28.23 -6.51 19.63
CA GLN A 163 -29.03 -5.43 20.20
C GLN A 163 -30.30 -5.17 19.39
N LEU A 164 -30.16 -5.04 18.07
CA LEU A 164 -31.31 -4.84 17.16
C LEU A 164 -32.28 -6.04 17.20
N ASP A 165 -31.75 -7.26 17.22
CA ASP A 165 -32.59 -8.48 17.35
C ASP A 165 -33.32 -8.53 18.70
N SER A 166 -32.65 -8.10 19.78
CA SER A 166 -33.27 -7.97 21.10
C SER A 166 -34.39 -6.93 21.12
N GLU A 167 -34.15 -5.76 20.52
CA GLU A 167 -35.17 -4.69 20.39
C GLU A 167 -36.34 -5.17 19.52
N ALA A 168 -36.05 -5.79 18.36
CA ALA A 168 -37.08 -6.34 17.49
C ALA A 168 -37.93 -7.39 18.22
N ASN A 169 -37.32 -8.26 19.04
CA ASN A 169 -38.04 -9.23 19.85
C ASN A 169 -38.89 -8.56 20.95
N LYS A 170 -38.40 -7.47 21.59
CA LYS A 170 -39.21 -6.69 22.53
C LYS A 170 -40.44 -6.11 21.84
N TYR A 171 -40.29 -5.44 20.70
CA TYR A 171 -41.42 -4.90 19.92
C TYR A 171 -42.37 -5.99 19.45
N ARG A 172 -41.84 -7.16 19.05
CA ARG A 172 -42.68 -8.31 18.67
C ARG A 172 -43.46 -8.87 19.86
N ASN A 173 -42.86 -8.93 21.04
CA ASN A 173 -43.52 -9.37 22.27
C ASN A 173 -44.51 -8.34 22.81
N GLU A 174 -44.22 -7.06 22.72
CA GLU A 174 -45.12 -5.96 23.09
C GLU A 174 -46.31 -5.86 22.11
N GLY A 175 -46.05 -6.10 20.79
CA GLY A 175 -47.10 -6.11 19.75
C GLY A 175 -47.99 -7.36 19.78
N LEU A 176 -47.57 -8.43 20.45
CA LEU A 176 -48.40 -9.60 20.76
C LEU A 176 -49.20 -9.31 22.03
N SER A 177 -50.11 -8.28 21.97
CA SER A 177 -51.05 -8.08 23.06
C SER A 177 -51.90 -9.34 23.24
N LYS A 178 -52.42 -9.56 24.43
CA LYS A 178 -53.27 -10.65 24.80
C LYS A 178 -54.39 -10.89 23.77
N TYR A 179 -54.85 -9.83 23.10
CA TYR A 179 -55.87 -9.88 22.07
C TYR A 179 -55.41 -10.51 20.76
N VAL A 180 -54.18 -10.17 20.29
CA VAL A 180 -53.61 -10.73 19.06
C VAL A 180 -53.26 -12.20 19.22
N LEU A 181 -52.83 -12.62 20.42
CA LEU A 181 -52.64 -14.05 20.74
C LEU A 181 -53.95 -14.80 20.75
N MET A 182 -55.01 -14.17 21.28
CA MET A 182 -56.35 -14.75 21.30
C MET A 182 -56.93 -14.89 19.91
N GLU A 183 -56.78 -13.84 19.06
CA GLU A 183 -57.21 -13.84 17.67
C GLU A 183 -56.51 -14.94 16.84
N LYS A 184 -55.18 -15.06 16.95
CA LYS A 184 -54.41 -16.11 16.30
C LYS A 184 -54.70 -17.51 16.82
N PHE A 185 -55.11 -17.63 18.11
CA PHE A 185 -55.55 -18.86 18.69
C PHE A 185 -56.93 -19.26 18.11
N LEU A 186 -57.86 -18.33 18.01
CA LEU A 186 -59.17 -18.54 17.44
C LEU A 186 -59.11 -18.87 15.92
N ASP A 187 -58.19 -18.22 15.19
CA ASP A 187 -57.98 -18.49 13.73
C ASP A 187 -57.43 -19.92 13.47
N LYS A 188 -56.70 -20.48 14.40
CA LYS A 188 -56.13 -21.84 14.30
C LYS A 188 -56.95 -22.89 15.04
N TRP A 189 -58.02 -22.48 15.71
CA TRP A 189 -58.84 -23.44 16.48
C TRP A 189 -59.76 -24.24 15.56
N ASP A 190 -59.59 -25.56 15.62
CA ASP A 190 -60.35 -26.54 14.85
C ASP A 190 -61.74 -26.83 15.41
N GLY A 191 -62.20 -26.05 16.41
CA GLY A 191 -63.51 -26.21 17.05
C GLY A 191 -63.55 -27.30 18.13
N HIS A 192 -62.47 -27.97 18.38
CA HIS A 192 -62.40 -28.98 19.46
C HIS A 192 -61.74 -28.42 20.73
N MET A 193 -62.37 -28.62 21.87
CA MET A 193 -61.79 -28.19 23.14
C MET A 193 -60.59 -29.02 23.50
N PRO A 194 -59.39 -28.41 23.78
CA PRO A 194 -58.22 -29.15 24.22
C PRO A 194 -58.47 -29.79 25.58
N LYS A 195 -58.05 -31.01 25.76
CA LYS A 195 -58.32 -31.80 26.98
C LYS A 195 -57.62 -31.24 28.26
N VAL A 196 -56.57 -30.49 28.14
CA VAL A 196 -55.87 -29.82 29.24
C VAL A 196 -55.16 -28.56 28.76
N LEU A 197 -55.35 -27.42 29.40
CA LEU A 197 -54.63 -26.19 29.27
C LEU A 197 -53.96 -25.88 30.64
N THR A 198 -52.68 -26.14 30.75
CA THR A 198 -51.92 -25.71 31.91
C THR A 198 -51.16 -24.41 31.54
N GLY A 199 -51.61 -23.29 32.08
CA GLY A 199 -50.89 -22.03 32.06
C GLY A 199 -50.00 -21.93 33.31
N ASN A 200 -48.74 -21.57 33.13
CA ASN A 200 -47.78 -21.50 34.23
C ASN A 200 -47.86 -20.21 35.07
N ASP A 201 -48.80 -19.34 34.84
CA ASP A 201 -49.05 -18.13 35.67
C ASP A 201 -50.55 -17.91 35.83
N GLY A 202 -51.01 -18.31 36.97
CA GLY A 202 -52.10 -18.00 37.84
C GLY A 202 -53.41 -17.35 37.35
N ASN A 203 -53.69 -17.18 36.05
CA ASN A 203 -54.85 -16.41 35.66
C ASN A 203 -55.62 -16.92 34.41
N MET A 204 -55.42 -18.16 33.98
CA MET A 204 -56.30 -18.78 32.99
C MET A 204 -56.39 -20.30 33.24
N SER A 205 -57.23 -20.71 34.15
CA SER A 205 -57.63 -22.11 34.28
C SER A 205 -58.93 -22.29 33.53
N MET A 206 -58.90 -22.94 32.35
CA MET A 206 -60.07 -23.53 31.78
C MET A 206 -60.18 -24.97 32.34
N ILE A 207 -61.18 -25.20 33.14
CA ILE A 207 -61.54 -26.55 33.59
C ILE A 207 -62.33 -27.18 32.46
N LEU A 208 -61.81 -28.21 31.84
CA LEU A 208 -62.47 -28.96 30.82
C LEU A 208 -63.23 -30.16 31.45
N ASN A 209 -64.47 -30.23 31.08
CA ASN A 209 -65.31 -31.33 31.52
C ASN A 209 -64.85 -32.65 30.91
N THR A 210 -64.51 -33.62 31.73
CA THR A 210 -64.04 -34.95 31.34
C THR A 210 -65.20 -35.95 31.26
N GLU A 211 -66.36 -35.53 30.79
CA GLU A 211 -67.45 -36.44 30.54
C GLU A 211 -67.68 -36.60 29.02
N ASP A 212 -66.97 -37.57 28.45
CA ASP A 212 -67.44 -38.38 27.35
C ASP A 212 -66.55 -39.62 27.22
N THR A 213 -66.83 -40.58 28.13
CA THR A 213 -66.53 -41.99 27.92
C THR A 213 -67.80 -42.73 27.76
N LYS A 214 -68.21 -42.94 26.51
CA LYS A 214 -68.91 -44.16 26.08
C LYS A 214 -68.68 -44.35 24.57
#